data_37e85a11b9b4424e744416939b1fb8a8
#
_entry.id   37e85a11b9b4424e744416939b1fb8a8
#
_cell.length_a   1.000
_cell.length_b   1.000
_cell.length_c   1.000
_cell.angle_alpha   90.00
_cell.angle_beta   90.00
_cell.angle_gamma   90.00
#
_symmetry.space_group_name_H-M   'P 1'
#
loop_
_entity.id
_entity.type
_entity.pdbx_description
1 polymer ?
#
loop_
_entity_poly.entity_id
_entity_poly.type
_entity_poly.pdbx_seq_one_letter_code
_entity_poly.pdbx_strand_id
1 'polypeptide(L)'
;MDKMYDAVIVGGGPAGLSAAIYLARAKCKVLVVEKEKVGGQITITADVVNYPGTGKISGVDLAAQMEAQARGFGAEFITAEVIGLKLDQEIKELETTAGTVEALTVILATGANPRKVGFYGEKKFQGRGVAYCATCDAEFFTGMDIFVIGGGLAAVEESMFLSRYGKSVTILVRSDKFRAPQTAVDALANYPNIKVRFNTVVERVGGETMISYADFRDEATGKIEHYMAKEGETFGVFVFAGYVPNTGLFREHIALSEQGYIITNEEKETNVKGVFAAGDVCIKTLRQVVTAVSDGAVAAVAAERHAAALHDRLKLEAFARAEVDASRFEQRKSSIEKEAAEGHETNFISAEIRAQLQAVFDKFESSVKIVGHYDDGDLSRELRGFMDEFAGLTDKVTYEERDDANGAPGIEFLRADGTPSGITFHAVPGGHEFNSFILALYNVAGPGQELRPETCAKMEQISAPAYVKVLMSLSCTMCPDVVAAVQRIAAECTDVRADIYDIRYFPELKEKYSIMSVPCMIVGDDLFFGKKNIDEVADILVNRG
;
A
#
# COMPACT_ATOMS: atom_id res chain seq x y z
N MET A 1 26.12 4.48 -10.46
CA MET A 1 25.98 3.99 -9.08
C MET A 1 27.26 3.27 -8.71
N ASP A 2 27.76 3.56 -7.54
CA ASP A 2 28.80 2.77 -6.90
C ASP A 2 28.21 1.41 -6.59
N LYS A 3 28.73 0.35 -7.19
CA LYS A 3 28.05 -0.96 -7.21
C LYS A 3 28.31 -1.83 -5.98
N MET A 4 29.25 -1.46 -5.11
CA MET A 4 29.69 -2.26 -3.97
C MET A 4 29.14 -1.71 -2.66
N TYR A 5 28.57 -2.58 -1.82
CA TYR A 5 27.98 -2.28 -0.51
C TYR A 5 28.48 -3.24 0.57
N ASP A 6 28.51 -2.77 1.82
CA ASP A 6 28.71 -3.65 2.98
C ASP A 6 27.55 -4.61 3.14
N ALA A 7 26.34 -4.10 2.92
CA ALA A 7 25.12 -4.89 2.99
C ALA A 7 24.09 -4.45 1.95
N VAL A 8 23.46 -5.41 1.30
CA VAL A 8 22.25 -5.22 0.52
C VAL A 8 21.09 -5.90 1.23
N ILE A 9 20.02 -5.15 1.43
CA ILE A 9 18.77 -5.62 2.05
C ILE A 9 17.72 -5.78 0.97
N VAL A 10 17.15 -6.96 0.83
CA VAL A 10 16.10 -7.27 -0.13
C VAL A 10 14.75 -7.23 0.57
N GLY A 11 14.01 -6.16 0.34
CA GLY A 11 12.71 -5.87 0.97
C GLY A 11 12.76 -4.71 1.96
N GLY A 12 11.90 -3.71 1.72
CA GLY A 12 11.76 -2.48 2.50
C GLY A 12 10.63 -2.51 3.54
N GLY A 13 10.22 -3.69 4.02
CA GLY A 13 9.28 -3.83 5.13
C GLY A 13 9.95 -3.56 6.50
N PRO A 14 9.20 -3.68 7.63
CA PRO A 14 9.73 -3.37 8.97
C PRO A 14 11.02 -4.08 9.35
N ALA A 15 11.21 -5.33 8.91
CA ALA A 15 12.45 -6.07 9.14
C ALA A 15 13.62 -5.46 8.37
N GLY A 16 13.43 -5.15 7.08
CA GLY A 16 14.47 -4.54 6.26
C GLY A 16 14.80 -3.12 6.70
N LEU A 17 13.80 -2.33 7.07
CA LEU A 17 13.98 -0.97 7.59
C LEU A 17 14.75 -0.98 8.92
N SER A 18 14.43 -1.88 9.83
CA SER A 18 15.19 -2.06 11.07
C SER A 18 16.64 -2.45 10.79
N ALA A 19 16.85 -3.41 9.88
CA ALA A 19 18.20 -3.82 9.49
C ALA A 19 18.99 -2.64 8.90
N ALA A 20 18.37 -1.84 8.03
CA ALA A 20 18.98 -0.66 7.43
C ALA A 20 19.41 0.38 8.49
N ILE A 21 18.54 0.65 9.49
CA ILE A 21 18.84 1.55 10.60
C ILE A 21 20.08 1.07 11.36
N TYR A 22 20.13 -0.21 11.76
CA TYR A 22 21.23 -0.74 12.57
C TYR A 22 22.55 -0.75 11.80
N LEU A 23 22.56 -1.20 10.55
CA LEU A 23 23.75 -1.22 9.70
C LEU A 23 24.26 0.19 9.38
N ALA A 24 23.38 1.12 9.01
CA ALA A 24 23.77 2.49 8.71
C ALA A 24 24.32 3.20 9.96
N ARG A 25 23.75 2.97 11.16
CA ARG A 25 24.31 3.46 12.44
C ARG A 25 25.69 2.86 12.74
N ALA A 26 25.91 1.59 12.38
CA ALA A 26 27.23 0.93 12.48
C ALA A 26 28.22 1.43 11.43
N LYS A 27 27.83 2.43 10.64
CA LYS A 27 28.66 3.05 9.58
C LYS A 27 28.93 2.12 8.38
N CYS A 28 28.11 1.12 8.14
CA CYS A 28 28.11 0.34 6.91
C CYS A 28 27.48 1.14 5.77
N LYS A 29 27.98 0.94 4.54
CA LYS A 29 27.31 1.36 3.32
C LYS A 29 26.20 0.39 2.98
N VAL A 30 24.96 0.83 3.05
CA VAL A 30 23.76 -0.02 2.98
C VAL A 30 22.86 0.40 1.83
N LEU A 31 22.40 -0.60 1.07
CA LEU A 31 21.37 -0.43 0.05
C LEU A 31 20.15 -1.27 0.41
N VAL A 32 18.98 -0.66 0.43
CA VAL A 32 17.68 -1.34 0.47
C VAL A 32 17.12 -1.42 -0.94
N VAL A 33 16.83 -2.61 -1.41
CA VAL A 33 16.18 -2.88 -2.71
C VAL A 33 14.73 -3.26 -2.43
N GLU A 34 13.78 -2.42 -2.86
CA GLU A 34 12.35 -2.68 -2.73
C GLU A 34 11.69 -2.60 -4.10
N LYS A 35 10.89 -3.60 -4.45
CA LYS A 35 10.26 -3.66 -5.78
C LYS A 35 9.05 -2.73 -5.91
N GLU A 36 8.42 -2.39 -4.81
CA GLU A 36 7.24 -1.55 -4.73
C GLU A 36 7.50 -0.36 -3.80
N LYS A 37 6.47 0.15 -3.17
CA LYS A 37 6.58 1.20 -2.17
C LYS A 37 7.16 0.65 -0.87
N VAL A 38 8.11 1.38 -0.28
CA VAL A 38 8.68 1.03 1.03
C VAL A 38 7.62 0.94 2.11
N GLY A 39 7.75 -0.06 3.00
CA GLY A 39 6.86 -0.29 4.14
C GLY A 39 6.28 -1.71 4.20
N GLY A 40 6.16 -2.40 3.05
CA GLY A 40 5.66 -3.78 3.00
C GLY A 40 4.22 -3.91 3.52
N GLN A 41 3.89 -5.06 4.09
CA GLN A 41 2.51 -5.41 4.50
C GLN A 41 1.91 -4.48 5.57
N ILE A 42 2.72 -3.79 6.36
CA ILE A 42 2.17 -2.88 7.40
C ILE A 42 1.44 -1.67 6.78
N THR A 43 1.76 -1.27 5.56
CA THR A 43 1.13 -0.13 4.89
C THR A 43 -0.36 -0.32 4.59
N ILE A 44 -0.86 -1.55 4.59
CA ILE A 44 -2.29 -1.84 4.44
C ILE A 44 -3.07 -1.78 5.78
N THR A 45 -2.39 -1.56 6.90
CA THR A 45 -3.00 -1.51 8.23
C THR A 45 -3.34 -0.06 8.60
N ALA A 46 -4.63 0.24 8.77
CA ALA A 46 -5.08 1.59 9.11
C ALA A 46 -4.56 2.02 10.50
N ASP A 47 -4.68 1.14 11.49
CA ASP A 47 -4.34 1.42 12.89
C ASP A 47 -3.40 0.36 13.47
N VAL A 48 -2.17 0.73 13.74
CA VAL A 48 -1.21 -0.04 14.54
C VAL A 48 -1.27 0.45 15.98
N VAL A 49 -1.72 -0.41 16.90
CA VAL A 49 -1.89 -0.05 18.32
C VAL A 49 -1.01 -0.89 19.25
N ASN A 50 -0.27 -1.83 18.70
CA ASN A 50 0.51 -2.83 19.46
C ASN A 50 2.02 -2.75 19.18
N TYR A 51 2.50 -1.63 18.63
CA TYR A 51 3.92 -1.38 18.48
C TYR A 51 4.42 -0.54 19.67
N PRO A 52 5.34 -1.07 20.51
CA PRO A 52 5.82 -0.37 21.69
C PRO A 52 6.54 0.93 21.33
N GLY A 53 6.26 2.01 22.08
CA GLY A 53 6.90 3.31 21.88
C GLY A 53 6.15 4.25 20.95
N THR A 54 5.08 3.77 20.28
CA THR A 54 4.13 4.63 19.57
C THR A 54 2.75 4.50 20.19
N GLY A 55 1.94 5.57 20.14
CA GLY A 55 0.50 5.45 20.37
C GLY A 55 -0.19 4.79 19.17
N LYS A 56 -1.48 5.08 18.98
CA LYS A 56 -2.21 4.71 17.76
C LYS A 56 -1.58 5.44 16.56
N ILE A 57 -1.11 4.69 15.58
CA ILE A 57 -0.45 5.21 14.38
C ILE A 57 -0.87 4.39 13.15
N SER A 58 -0.98 5.01 11.99
CA SER A 58 -1.20 4.24 10.76
C SER A 58 0.04 3.41 10.39
N GLY A 59 -0.17 2.27 9.74
CA GLY A 59 0.95 1.45 9.27
C GLY A 59 1.83 2.16 8.26
N VAL A 60 1.22 3.06 7.47
CA VAL A 60 1.94 3.91 6.51
C VAL A 60 2.85 4.90 7.22
N ASP A 61 2.33 5.61 8.24
CA ASP A 61 3.12 6.59 8.98
C ASP A 61 4.24 5.92 9.77
N LEU A 62 3.97 4.75 10.36
CA LEU A 62 5.01 3.98 11.05
C LEU A 62 6.12 3.56 10.07
N ALA A 63 5.76 3.06 8.88
CA ALA A 63 6.73 2.70 7.85
C ALA A 63 7.54 3.92 7.37
N ALA A 64 6.86 5.05 7.13
CA ALA A 64 7.50 6.30 6.72
C ALA A 64 8.47 6.83 7.77
N GLN A 65 8.14 6.69 9.07
CA GLN A 65 9.05 7.05 10.16
C GLN A 65 10.29 6.16 10.18
N MET A 66 10.13 4.83 10.00
CA MET A 66 11.25 3.90 9.94
C MET A 66 12.15 4.17 8.71
N GLU A 67 11.56 4.46 7.55
CA GLU A 67 12.31 4.81 6.34
C GLU A 67 13.09 6.11 6.52
N ALA A 68 12.44 7.16 7.02
CA ALA A 68 13.08 8.45 7.28
C ALA A 68 14.26 8.29 8.26
N GLN A 69 14.11 7.45 9.29
CA GLN A 69 15.17 7.13 10.23
C GLN A 69 16.34 6.39 9.55
N ALA A 70 16.08 5.40 8.70
CA ALA A 70 17.11 4.68 7.97
C ALA A 70 17.89 5.61 7.01
N ARG A 71 17.17 6.43 6.24
CA ARG A 71 17.77 7.44 5.35
C ARG A 71 18.56 8.50 6.12
N GLY A 72 18.06 8.93 7.27
CA GLY A 72 18.76 9.87 8.15
C GLY A 72 20.11 9.36 8.64
N PHE A 73 20.28 8.04 8.79
CA PHE A 73 21.57 7.42 9.10
C PHE A 73 22.43 7.12 7.85
N GLY A 74 21.95 7.43 6.64
CA GLY A 74 22.70 7.27 5.39
C GLY A 74 22.43 5.95 4.66
N ALA A 75 21.35 5.23 4.95
CA ALA A 75 20.93 4.09 4.13
C ALA A 75 20.41 4.58 2.77
N GLU A 76 20.85 3.93 1.69
CA GLU A 76 20.39 4.16 0.32
C GLU A 76 19.21 3.25 -0.02
N PHE A 77 18.33 3.72 -0.89
CA PHE A 77 17.13 2.97 -1.32
C PHE A 77 16.97 3.05 -2.83
N ILE A 78 16.68 1.92 -3.44
CA ILE A 78 16.27 1.87 -4.86
C ILE A 78 14.94 1.13 -5.00
N THR A 79 14.10 1.62 -5.90
CA THR A 79 12.90 0.89 -6.32
C THR A 79 13.28 0.00 -7.50
N ALA A 80 13.47 -1.29 -7.22
CA ALA A 80 13.86 -2.29 -8.21
C ALA A 80 13.47 -3.69 -7.72
N GLU A 81 13.22 -4.60 -8.65
CA GLU A 81 13.04 -6.02 -8.36
C GLU A 81 14.36 -6.77 -8.48
N VAL A 82 14.68 -7.61 -7.50
CA VAL A 82 15.81 -8.55 -7.59
C VAL A 82 15.35 -9.74 -8.43
N ILE A 83 16.04 -9.98 -9.54
CA ILE A 83 15.68 -11.00 -10.55
C ILE A 83 16.69 -12.15 -10.65
N GLY A 84 17.90 -11.98 -10.08
CA GLY A 84 18.94 -13.01 -10.06
C GLY A 84 19.85 -12.86 -8.85
N LEU A 85 20.48 -13.96 -8.45
CA LEU A 85 21.32 -14.03 -7.26
C LEU A 85 22.54 -14.94 -7.49
N LYS A 86 23.72 -14.48 -7.03
CA LYS A 86 24.92 -15.32 -6.86
C LYS A 86 25.39 -15.18 -5.41
N LEU A 87 24.98 -16.11 -4.55
CA LEU A 87 25.15 -16.02 -3.10
C LEU A 87 26.26 -16.92 -2.55
N ASP A 88 26.79 -17.85 -3.32
CA ASP A 88 27.82 -18.81 -2.97
C ASP A 88 29.23 -18.22 -2.92
N GLN A 89 29.43 -17.02 -3.49
CA GLN A 89 30.70 -16.30 -3.51
C GLN A 89 30.91 -15.47 -2.23
N GLU A 90 32.17 -15.04 -1.96
CA GLU A 90 32.44 -14.13 -0.83
C GLU A 90 31.80 -12.76 -1.02
N ILE A 91 31.95 -12.18 -2.22
CA ILE A 91 31.23 -10.99 -2.64
C ILE A 91 29.95 -11.48 -3.32
N LYS A 92 28.81 -11.13 -2.75
CA LYS A 92 27.49 -11.50 -3.26
C LYS A 92 27.11 -10.58 -4.43
N GLU A 93 26.49 -11.15 -5.44
CA GLU A 93 25.99 -10.40 -6.59
C GLU A 93 24.47 -10.53 -6.67
N LEU A 94 23.78 -9.39 -6.80
CA LEU A 94 22.33 -9.33 -6.98
C LEU A 94 22.06 -8.64 -8.32
N GLU A 95 21.40 -9.34 -9.20
CA GLU A 95 20.87 -8.76 -10.44
C GLU A 95 19.50 -8.16 -10.16
N THR A 96 19.35 -6.87 -10.48
CA THR A 96 18.10 -6.13 -10.28
C THR A 96 17.62 -5.54 -11.60
N THR A 97 16.35 -5.12 -11.65
CA THR A 97 15.80 -4.38 -12.81
C THR A 97 16.48 -3.03 -13.04
N ALA A 98 17.22 -2.50 -12.04
CA ALA A 98 18.00 -1.26 -12.13
C ALA A 98 19.51 -1.49 -12.37
N GLY A 99 19.92 -2.74 -12.62
CA GLY A 99 21.30 -3.16 -12.82
C GLY A 99 21.83 -4.05 -11.70
N THR A 100 23.08 -4.49 -11.84
CA THR A 100 23.73 -5.40 -10.88
C THR A 100 24.36 -4.63 -9.74
N VAL A 101 24.21 -5.14 -8.51
CA VAL A 101 24.83 -4.64 -7.29
C VAL A 101 25.61 -5.76 -6.59
N GLU A 102 26.71 -5.39 -5.94
CA GLU A 102 27.59 -6.28 -5.22
C GLU A 102 27.58 -5.96 -3.72
N ALA A 103 27.67 -6.98 -2.87
CA ALA A 103 27.63 -6.78 -1.43
C ALA A 103 28.50 -7.80 -0.69
N LEU A 104 29.06 -7.39 0.44
CA LEU A 104 29.74 -8.30 1.37
C LEU A 104 28.73 -9.18 2.11
N THR A 105 27.54 -8.65 2.39
CA THR A 105 26.44 -9.36 3.04
C THR A 105 25.09 -9.07 2.39
N VAL A 106 24.16 -10.02 2.51
CA VAL A 106 22.78 -9.88 2.03
C VAL A 106 21.81 -10.22 3.16
N ILE A 107 20.79 -9.36 3.36
CA ILE A 107 19.68 -9.65 4.28
C ILE A 107 18.41 -9.82 3.47
N LEU A 108 17.80 -11.01 3.54
CA LEU A 108 16.55 -11.35 2.89
C LEU A 108 15.37 -10.97 3.82
N ALA A 109 14.66 -9.91 3.49
CA ALA A 109 13.55 -9.35 4.28
C ALA A 109 12.25 -9.22 3.45
N THR A 110 12.03 -10.16 2.53
CA THR A 110 10.96 -10.12 1.52
C THR A 110 9.56 -10.40 2.05
N GLY A 111 9.44 -10.81 3.33
CA GLY A 111 8.16 -11.00 3.99
C GLY A 111 7.34 -12.18 3.46
N ALA A 112 6.02 -12.09 3.65
CA ALA A 112 5.06 -13.11 3.24
C ALA A 112 3.75 -12.45 2.77
N ASN A 113 3.03 -13.07 1.83
CA ASN A 113 1.77 -12.59 1.32
C ASN A 113 0.58 -13.42 1.83
N PRO A 114 -0.63 -12.85 1.95
CA PRO A 114 -1.83 -13.61 2.28
C PRO A 114 -2.05 -14.77 1.30
N ARG A 115 -2.39 -15.92 1.86
CA ARG A 115 -2.67 -17.13 1.07
C ARG A 115 -4.05 -17.03 0.42
N LYS A 116 -4.10 -17.19 -0.90
CA LYS A 116 -5.35 -17.43 -1.61
C LYS A 116 -5.79 -18.87 -1.39
N VAL A 117 -7.09 -19.09 -1.18
CA VAL A 117 -7.67 -20.40 -0.88
C VAL A 117 -7.98 -21.17 -2.14
N GLY A 118 -8.34 -20.46 -3.22
CA GLY A 118 -8.60 -21.03 -4.54
C GLY A 118 -10.03 -21.50 -4.76
N PHE A 119 -11.01 -21.08 -3.95
CA PHE A 119 -12.41 -21.41 -4.21
C PHE A 119 -12.93 -20.69 -5.46
N TYR A 120 -13.94 -21.30 -6.09
CA TYR A 120 -14.50 -20.70 -7.31
C TYR A 120 -15.13 -19.32 -7.01
N GLY A 121 -14.77 -18.33 -7.82
CA GLY A 121 -15.23 -16.94 -7.64
C GLY A 121 -14.30 -16.06 -6.77
N GLU A 122 -13.32 -16.61 -6.04
CA GLU A 122 -12.41 -15.84 -5.17
C GLU A 122 -11.76 -14.67 -5.91
N LYS A 123 -11.15 -14.93 -7.09
CA LYS A 123 -10.51 -13.88 -7.89
C LYS A 123 -11.53 -12.93 -8.53
N LYS A 124 -12.64 -13.47 -9.05
CA LYS A 124 -13.68 -12.67 -9.73
C LYS A 124 -14.33 -11.64 -8.80
N PHE A 125 -14.55 -12.02 -7.54
CA PHE A 125 -15.27 -11.20 -6.57
C PHE A 125 -14.34 -10.53 -5.54
N GLN A 126 -13.05 -10.52 -5.75
CA GLN A 126 -12.12 -9.72 -4.97
C GLN A 126 -12.49 -8.22 -5.13
N GLY A 127 -12.75 -7.53 -3.99
CA GLY A 127 -13.29 -6.17 -3.96
C GLY A 127 -14.79 -6.07 -4.27
N ARG A 128 -15.46 -7.21 -4.48
CA ARG A 128 -16.91 -7.31 -4.75
C ARG A 128 -17.59 -8.28 -3.80
N GLY A 129 -17.14 -8.29 -2.56
CA GLY A 129 -17.62 -9.17 -1.49
C GLY A 129 -16.55 -10.13 -0.96
N VAL A 130 -15.45 -10.37 -1.67
CA VAL A 130 -14.28 -11.12 -1.18
C VAL A 130 -13.17 -10.15 -0.79
N ALA A 131 -12.69 -10.23 0.45
CA ALA A 131 -11.69 -9.33 1.03
C ALA A 131 -10.57 -10.10 1.76
N TYR A 132 -9.40 -9.45 1.94
CA TYR A 132 -8.21 -10.02 2.59
C TYR A 132 -7.69 -9.17 3.75
N CYS A 133 -8.30 -8.01 3.99
CA CYS A 133 -7.90 -7.07 5.05
C CYS A 133 -9.16 -6.61 5.80
N ALA A 134 -9.29 -6.97 7.07
CA ALA A 134 -10.43 -6.51 7.86
C ALA A 134 -10.38 -4.99 8.10
N THR A 135 -9.23 -4.48 8.52
CA THR A 135 -9.06 -3.04 8.81
C THR A 135 -9.25 -2.13 7.60
N CYS A 136 -8.99 -2.64 6.38
CA CYS A 136 -9.17 -1.87 5.15
C CYS A 136 -10.63 -1.86 4.67
N ASP A 137 -11.31 -2.99 4.85
CA ASP A 137 -12.56 -3.27 4.12
C ASP A 137 -13.78 -3.42 5.04
N ALA A 138 -13.62 -3.51 6.38
CA ALA A 138 -14.71 -3.81 7.31
C ALA A 138 -15.90 -2.83 7.22
N GLU A 139 -15.62 -1.55 7.02
CA GLU A 139 -16.64 -0.50 6.92
C GLU A 139 -17.62 -0.73 5.77
N PHE A 140 -17.15 -1.28 4.65
CA PHE A 140 -17.98 -1.62 3.48
C PHE A 140 -18.99 -2.74 3.76
N PHE A 141 -18.77 -3.52 4.83
CA PHE A 141 -19.62 -4.64 5.23
C PHE A 141 -20.48 -4.33 6.46
N THR A 142 -20.65 -3.05 6.79
CA THR A 142 -21.47 -2.61 7.93
C THR A 142 -22.90 -3.09 7.76
N GLY A 143 -23.42 -3.80 8.80
CA GLY A 143 -24.79 -4.33 8.82
C GLY A 143 -25.01 -5.60 7.97
N MET A 144 -23.98 -6.13 7.31
CA MET A 144 -24.06 -7.33 6.48
C MET A 144 -23.65 -8.60 7.24
N ASP A 145 -24.02 -9.77 6.70
CA ASP A 145 -23.47 -11.04 7.15
C ASP A 145 -22.03 -11.19 6.62
N ILE A 146 -21.11 -11.60 7.48
CA ILE A 146 -19.69 -11.76 7.15
C ILE A 146 -19.27 -13.21 7.40
N PHE A 147 -18.62 -13.82 6.43
CA PHE A 147 -17.97 -15.12 6.56
C PHE A 147 -16.46 -14.96 6.60
N VAL A 148 -15.80 -15.54 7.58
CA VAL A 148 -14.35 -15.48 7.75
C VAL A 148 -13.76 -16.86 7.50
N ILE A 149 -12.91 -16.99 6.50
CA ILE A 149 -12.21 -18.22 6.18
C ILE A 149 -10.91 -18.27 6.96
N GLY A 150 -10.78 -19.19 7.91
CA GLY A 150 -9.55 -19.42 8.65
C GLY A 150 -9.79 -20.03 10.03
N GLY A 151 -8.74 -20.66 10.57
CA GLY A 151 -8.77 -21.27 11.92
C GLY A 151 -7.53 -20.92 12.74
N GLY A 152 -6.73 -19.96 12.30
CA GLY A 152 -5.57 -19.44 13.01
C GLY A 152 -5.88 -18.19 13.83
N LEU A 153 -4.87 -17.68 14.56
CA LEU A 153 -5.00 -16.50 15.43
C LEU A 153 -5.55 -15.29 14.66
N ALA A 154 -5.02 -14.99 13.48
CA ALA A 154 -5.50 -13.87 12.67
C ALA A 154 -7.01 -13.98 12.36
N ALA A 155 -7.51 -15.16 11.99
CA ALA A 155 -8.94 -15.32 11.72
C ALA A 155 -9.81 -15.04 12.95
N VAL A 156 -9.33 -15.40 14.15
CA VAL A 156 -10.02 -15.14 15.41
C VAL A 156 -10.02 -13.65 15.75
N GLU A 157 -8.85 -13.01 15.73
CA GLU A 157 -8.68 -11.59 16.06
C GLU A 157 -9.43 -10.68 15.08
N GLU A 158 -9.28 -10.94 13.78
CA GLU A 158 -9.96 -10.16 12.74
C GLU A 158 -11.48 -10.37 12.77
N SER A 159 -11.96 -11.56 13.19
CA SER A 159 -13.40 -11.77 13.40
C SER A 159 -13.96 -10.93 14.54
N MET A 160 -13.19 -10.75 15.63
CA MET A 160 -13.57 -9.86 16.72
C MET A 160 -13.58 -8.38 16.25
N PHE A 161 -12.68 -8.00 15.37
CA PHE A 161 -12.70 -6.67 14.75
C PHE A 161 -13.92 -6.50 13.84
N LEU A 162 -14.15 -7.44 12.91
CA LEU A 162 -15.27 -7.43 11.97
C LEU A 162 -16.63 -7.46 12.65
N SER A 163 -16.74 -8.05 13.87
CA SER A 163 -17.99 -8.11 14.64
C SER A 163 -18.56 -6.75 15.03
N ARG A 164 -17.72 -5.70 15.02
CA ARG A 164 -18.13 -4.32 15.30
C ARG A 164 -18.90 -3.70 14.14
N TYR A 165 -18.71 -4.22 12.93
CA TYR A 165 -19.30 -3.73 11.69
C TYR A 165 -20.42 -4.66 11.19
N GLY A 166 -20.14 -5.96 11.15
CA GLY A 166 -21.06 -6.95 10.61
C GLY A 166 -22.29 -7.20 11.48
N LYS A 167 -23.42 -7.43 10.86
CA LYS A 167 -24.64 -7.92 11.51
C LYS A 167 -24.39 -9.27 12.18
N SER A 168 -23.71 -10.17 11.47
CA SER A 168 -23.22 -11.44 11.99
C SER A 168 -21.86 -11.76 11.39
N VAL A 169 -21.00 -12.44 12.15
CA VAL A 169 -19.71 -12.95 11.67
C VAL A 169 -19.68 -14.46 11.86
N THR A 170 -19.45 -15.21 10.79
CA THR A 170 -19.35 -16.68 10.87
C THR A 170 -17.94 -17.11 10.48
N ILE A 171 -17.19 -17.65 11.45
CA ILE A 171 -15.85 -18.20 11.21
C ILE A 171 -15.98 -19.61 10.62
N LEU A 172 -15.40 -19.82 9.46
CA LEU A 172 -15.37 -21.10 8.73
C LEU A 172 -14.01 -21.75 8.94
N VAL A 173 -14.00 -22.78 9.77
CA VAL A 173 -12.78 -23.54 10.12
C VAL A 173 -12.79 -24.85 9.38
N ARG A 174 -11.78 -25.09 8.52
CA ARG A 174 -11.68 -26.31 7.71
C ARG A 174 -11.55 -27.60 8.54
N SER A 175 -10.92 -27.52 9.71
CA SER A 175 -10.72 -28.63 10.64
C SER A 175 -11.79 -28.66 11.75
N ASP A 176 -11.72 -29.68 12.58
CA ASP A 176 -12.59 -29.87 13.76
C ASP A 176 -12.23 -28.96 14.95
N LYS A 177 -11.13 -28.18 14.84
CA LYS A 177 -10.65 -27.29 15.89
C LYS A 177 -9.88 -26.10 15.35
N PHE A 178 -9.78 -25.04 16.13
CA PHE A 178 -8.89 -23.93 15.88
C PHE A 178 -7.41 -24.33 16.02
N ARG A 179 -6.54 -23.62 15.31
CA ARG A 179 -5.09 -23.62 15.51
C ARG A 179 -4.63 -22.38 16.30
N ALA A 180 -5.54 -21.46 16.59
CA ALA A 180 -5.29 -20.31 17.45
C ALA A 180 -5.07 -20.74 18.92
N PRO A 181 -4.34 -19.95 19.73
CA PRO A 181 -4.23 -20.13 21.16
C PRO A 181 -5.64 -20.15 21.82
N GLN A 182 -5.83 -21.03 22.80
CA GLN A 182 -7.13 -21.20 23.47
C GLN A 182 -7.64 -19.89 24.08
N THR A 183 -6.75 -19.07 24.64
CA THR A 183 -7.11 -17.75 25.21
C THR A 183 -7.75 -16.80 24.19
N ALA A 184 -7.31 -16.83 22.95
CA ALA A 184 -7.92 -16.05 21.87
C ALA A 184 -9.28 -16.62 21.47
N VAL A 185 -9.39 -17.96 21.41
CA VAL A 185 -10.67 -18.64 21.11
C VAL A 185 -11.70 -18.37 22.19
N ASP A 186 -11.32 -18.42 23.47
CA ASP A 186 -12.21 -18.16 24.59
C ASP A 186 -12.74 -16.72 24.58
N ALA A 187 -11.96 -15.77 24.08
CA ALA A 187 -12.39 -14.38 23.95
C ALA A 187 -13.57 -14.19 22.99
N LEU A 188 -13.80 -15.12 22.03
CA LEU A 188 -14.96 -15.08 21.14
C LEU A 188 -16.30 -15.11 21.87
N ALA A 189 -16.35 -15.69 23.08
CA ALA A 189 -17.56 -15.75 23.92
C ALA A 189 -18.10 -14.34 24.29
N ASN A 190 -17.25 -13.30 24.23
CA ASN A 190 -17.65 -11.92 24.49
C ASN A 190 -18.33 -11.23 23.29
N TYR A 191 -18.43 -11.93 22.15
CA TYR A 191 -18.97 -11.37 20.89
C TYR A 191 -20.19 -12.19 20.45
N PRO A 192 -21.41 -11.82 20.86
CA PRO A 192 -22.62 -12.62 20.65
C PRO A 192 -23.03 -12.78 19.19
N ASN A 193 -22.53 -11.91 18.30
CA ASN A 193 -22.79 -12.00 16.88
C ASN A 193 -21.73 -12.81 16.10
N ILE A 194 -20.74 -13.41 16.80
CA ILE A 194 -19.79 -14.34 16.19
C ILE A 194 -20.28 -15.79 16.34
N LYS A 195 -20.27 -16.52 15.24
CA LYS A 195 -20.54 -17.96 15.17
C LYS A 195 -19.35 -18.70 14.60
N VAL A 196 -19.21 -19.98 14.95
CA VAL A 196 -18.13 -20.83 14.42
C VAL A 196 -18.73 -22.04 13.74
N ARG A 197 -18.24 -22.37 12.56
CA ARG A 197 -18.56 -23.58 11.83
C ARG A 197 -17.27 -24.35 11.57
N PHE A 198 -17.11 -25.46 12.24
CA PHE A 198 -16.01 -26.40 12.03
C PHE A 198 -16.25 -27.29 10.80
N ASN A 199 -15.19 -27.93 10.31
CA ASN A 199 -15.20 -28.81 9.14
C ASN A 199 -15.86 -28.15 7.91
N THR A 200 -15.77 -26.82 7.80
CA THR A 200 -16.47 -26.07 6.75
C THR A 200 -15.51 -25.29 5.88
N VAL A 201 -15.66 -25.43 4.56
CA VAL A 201 -14.93 -24.67 3.56
C VAL A 201 -15.89 -23.94 2.62
N VAL A 202 -15.44 -22.82 2.06
CA VAL A 202 -16.12 -22.19 0.93
C VAL A 202 -15.72 -22.94 -0.31
N GLU A 203 -16.67 -23.47 -1.06
CA GLU A 203 -16.46 -24.14 -2.35
C GLU A 203 -16.55 -23.15 -3.50
N ARG A 204 -17.54 -22.27 -3.45
CA ARG A 204 -17.71 -21.18 -4.40
C ARG A 204 -18.49 -20.01 -3.83
N VAL A 205 -18.25 -18.86 -4.44
CA VAL A 205 -19.13 -17.68 -4.31
C VAL A 205 -19.55 -17.23 -5.69
N GLY A 206 -20.72 -16.61 -5.80
CA GLY A 206 -21.22 -16.11 -7.05
C GLY A 206 -22.24 -15.00 -6.89
N GLY A 207 -22.59 -14.41 -8.00
CA GLY A 207 -23.50 -13.28 -8.14
C GLY A 207 -23.29 -12.61 -9.48
N GLU A 208 -24.00 -11.53 -9.74
CA GLU A 208 -23.82 -10.71 -10.93
C GLU A 208 -22.65 -9.74 -10.75
N THR A 209 -22.89 -8.60 -10.14
CA THR A 209 -21.89 -7.57 -9.84
C THR A 209 -21.19 -7.84 -8.52
N MET A 210 -21.93 -8.19 -7.48
CA MET A 210 -21.48 -8.51 -6.14
C MET A 210 -21.76 -9.97 -5.83
N ILE A 211 -21.14 -10.53 -4.78
CA ILE A 211 -21.55 -11.85 -4.30
C ILE A 211 -22.95 -11.79 -3.73
N SER A 212 -23.80 -12.71 -4.16
CA SER A 212 -25.16 -12.88 -3.65
C SER A 212 -25.41 -14.28 -3.10
N TYR A 213 -24.54 -15.25 -3.42
CA TYR A 213 -24.61 -16.60 -2.87
C TYR A 213 -23.23 -17.19 -2.62
N ALA A 214 -23.19 -18.16 -1.69
CA ALA A 214 -22.04 -19.01 -1.43
C ALA A 214 -22.45 -20.45 -1.21
N ASP A 215 -21.61 -21.38 -1.60
CA ASP A 215 -21.72 -22.79 -1.27
C ASP A 215 -20.66 -23.14 -0.22
N PHE A 216 -21.11 -23.66 0.89
CA PHE A 216 -20.29 -24.15 1.96
C PHE A 216 -20.31 -25.67 1.96
N ARG A 217 -19.14 -26.29 1.89
CA ARG A 217 -19.01 -27.74 1.94
C ARG A 217 -18.53 -28.17 3.32
N ASP A 218 -19.23 -29.12 3.91
CA ASP A 218 -18.79 -29.80 5.11
C ASP A 218 -17.76 -30.87 4.73
N GLU A 219 -16.53 -30.73 5.24
CA GLU A 219 -15.40 -31.59 4.93
C GLU A 219 -15.55 -33.01 5.48
N ALA A 220 -16.32 -33.18 6.56
CA ALA A 220 -16.52 -34.47 7.19
C ALA A 220 -17.58 -35.32 6.49
N THR A 221 -18.62 -34.69 5.95
CA THR A 221 -19.77 -35.35 5.33
C THR A 221 -19.87 -35.19 3.82
N GLY A 222 -19.14 -34.23 3.25
CA GLY A 222 -19.25 -33.84 1.85
C GLY A 222 -20.53 -33.08 1.49
N LYS A 223 -21.38 -32.79 2.48
CA LYS A 223 -22.64 -32.07 2.26
C LYS A 223 -22.38 -30.62 1.89
N ILE A 224 -23.07 -30.15 0.86
CA ILE A 224 -23.04 -28.75 0.45
C ILE A 224 -24.27 -28.05 1.02
N GLU A 225 -24.05 -26.89 1.65
CA GLU A 225 -25.07 -25.94 2.09
C GLU A 225 -25.00 -24.70 1.22
N HIS A 226 -26.12 -24.34 0.65
CA HIS A 226 -26.25 -23.15 -0.17
C HIS A 226 -26.72 -21.99 0.68
N TYR A 227 -25.93 -20.90 0.73
CA TYR A 227 -26.29 -19.63 1.36
C TYR A 227 -26.63 -18.65 0.26
N MET A 228 -27.73 -17.93 0.43
CA MET A 228 -28.16 -16.86 -0.47
C MET A 228 -28.50 -15.63 0.37
N ALA A 229 -27.94 -14.49 0.00
CA ALA A 229 -28.35 -13.20 0.52
C ALA A 229 -29.80 -12.91 0.10
N LYS A 230 -30.49 -12.06 0.86
CA LYS A 230 -31.82 -11.63 0.44
C LYS A 230 -31.74 -10.85 -0.86
N GLU A 231 -32.87 -10.78 -1.57
CA GLU A 231 -32.96 -10.05 -2.83
C GLU A 231 -32.51 -8.58 -2.64
N GLY A 232 -31.53 -8.16 -3.44
CA GLY A 232 -30.90 -6.84 -3.36
C GLY A 232 -29.84 -6.69 -2.26
N GLU A 233 -29.60 -7.72 -1.43
CA GLU A 233 -28.54 -7.72 -0.40
C GLU A 233 -27.30 -8.49 -0.89
N THR A 234 -26.17 -8.22 -0.23
CA THR A 234 -24.90 -8.90 -0.42
C THR A 234 -24.30 -9.25 0.95
N PHE A 235 -23.15 -9.90 0.98
CA PHE A 235 -22.44 -10.29 2.18
C PHE A 235 -20.93 -10.22 1.99
N GLY A 236 -20.13 -10.40 3.06
CA GLY A 236 -18.68 -10.40 2.99
C GLY A 236 -18.07 -11.80 3.16
N VAL A 237 -16.99 -12.06 2.43
CA VAL A 237 -16.12 -13.23 2.65
C VAL A 237 -14.70 -12.73 2.86
N PHE A 238 -14.20 -12.82 4.09
CA PHE A 238 -12.85 -12.44 4.46
C PHE A 238 -11.93 -13.66 4.53
N VAL A 239 -10.76 -13.59 3.89
CA VAL A 239 -9.85 -14.74 3.76
C VAL A 239 -8.63 -14.54 4.65
N PHE A 240 -8.57 -15.28 5.78
CA PHE A 240 -7.43 -15.32 6.69
C PHE A 240 -6.85 -16.73 6.78
N ALA A 241 -6.49 -17.29 5.63
CA ALA A 241 -6.00 -18.66 5.48
C ALA A 241 -4.49 -18.84 5.72
N GLY A 242 -3.83 -17.83 6.30
CA GLY A 242 -2.39 -17.78 6.54
C GLY A 242 -1.64 -17.06 5.42
N TYR A 243 -0.31 -17.23 5.42
CA TYR A 243 0.59 -16.53 4.52
C TYR A 243 1.45 -17.49 3.71
N VAL A 244 1.95 -17.02 2.58
CA VAL A 244 2.95 -17.67 1.73
C VAL A 244 4.20 -16.81 1.76
N PRO A 245 5.35 -17.34 2.22
CA PRO A 245 6.59 -16.58 2.24
C PRO A 245 7.09 -16.28 0.81
N ASN A 246 7.65 -15.09 0.62
CA ASN A 246 8.17 -14.63 -0.66
C ASN A 246 9.59 -15.17 -0.88
N THR A 247 9.72 -16.47 -1.09
CA THR A 247 10.99 -17.20 -1.20
C THR A 247 11.24 -17.80 -2.60
N GLY A 248 10.40 -17.49 -3.58
CA GLY A 248 10.49 -18.06 -4.93
C GLY A 248 11.87 -17.91 -5.55
N LEU A 249 12.47 -16.73 -5.44
CA LEU A 249 13.80 -16.41 -5.97
C LEU A 249 14.96 -17.15 -5.24
N PHE A 250 14.75 -17.53 -3.98
CA PHE A 250 15.81 -18.08 -3.12
C PHE A 250 15.78 -19.60 -3.03
N ARG A 251 14.79 -20.26 -3.58
CA ARG A 251 14.49 -21.69 -3.35
C ARG A 251 15.67 -22.61 -3.67
N GLU A 252 16.45 -22.27 -4.67
CA GLU A 252 17.60 -23.06 -5.10
C GLU A 252 18.89 -22.74 -4.35
N HIS A 253 18.90 -21.64 -3.57
CA HIS A 253 20.09 -21.11 -2.90
C HIS A 253 20.03 -21.29 -1.37
N ILE A 254 18.84 -21.17 -0.78
CA ILE A 254 18.65 -21.07 0.67
C ILE A 254 17.82 -22.24 1.19
N ALA A 255 18.19 -22.80 2.33
CA ALA A 255 17.44 -23.85 3.00
C ALA A 255 16.06 -23.35 3.46
N LEU A 256 15.01 -24.03 3.01
CA LEU A 256 13.63 -23.70 3.33
C LEU A 256 12.97 -24.84 4.12
N SER A 257 12.00 -24.48 4.96
CA SER A 257 11.10 -25.44 5.59
C SER A 257 10.14 -26.06 4.57
N GLU A 258 9.41 -27.11 4.95
CA GLU A 258 8.34 -27.70 4.14
C GLU A 258 7.26 -26.68 3.73
N GLN A 259 7.04 -25.65 4.56
CA GLN A 259 6.09 -24.57 4.29
C GLN A 259 6.68 -23.43 3.45
N GLY A 260 7.97 -23.54 3.06
CA GLY A 260 8.66 -22.57 2.21
C GLY A 260 9.29 -21.38 2.94
N TYR A 261 9.31 -21.36 4.28
CA TYR A 261 9.97 -20.31 5.07
C TYR A 261 11.48 -20.54 5.15
N ILE A 262 12.26 -19.46 5.19
CA ILE A 262 13.71 -19.53 5.35
C ILE A 262 14.05 -20.07 6.76
N ILE A 263 14.95 -21.03 6.81
CA ILE A 263 15.50 -21.59 8.05
C ILE A 263 16.70 -20.73 8.46
N THR A 264 16.67 -20.19 9.68
CA THR A 264 17.75 -19.38 10.26
C THR A 264 18.11 -19.88 11.65
N ASN A 265 19.36 -19.59 12.07
CA ASN A 265 19.76 -19.72 13.48
C ASN A 265 19.29 -18.49 14.31
N GLU A 266 19.71 -18.40 15.57
CA GLU A 266 19.37 -17.30 16.47
C GLU A 266 19.94 -15.95 16.01
N GLU A 267 21.09 -15.93 15.34
CA GLU A 267 21.73 -14.74 14.76
C GLU A 267 21.17 -14.38 13.37
N LYS A 268 20.10 -15.06 12.93
CA LYS A 268 19.44 -14.87 11.63
C LYS A 268 20.30 -15.25 10.42
N GLU A 269 21.36 -16.04 10.63
CA GLU A 269 22.15 -16.60 9.54
C GLU A 269 21.38 -17.72 8.83
N THR A 270 21.49 -17.75 7.52
CA THR A 270 20.99 -18.85 6.69
C THR A 270 22.07 -19.95 6.56
N ASN A 271 21.80 -20.98 5.78
CA ASN A 271 22.80 -21.99 5.41
C ASN A 271 23.91 -21.44 4.48
N VAL A 272 23.77 -20.23 3.94
CA VAL A 272 24.75 -19.59 3.07
C VAL A 272 25.48 -18.49 3.83
N LYS A 273 26.80 -18.64 3.95
CA LYS A 273 27.65 -17.70 4.70
C LYS A 273 27.55 -16.28 4.14
N GLY A 274 27.33 -15.30 5.03
CA GLY A 274 27.14 -13.88 4.68
C GLY A 274 25.75 -13.55 4.14
N VAL A 275 24.81 -14.52 4.20
CA VAL A 275 23.41 -14.31 3.85
C VAL A 275 22.55 -14.54 5.09
N PHE A 276 21.75 -13.55 5.42
CA PHE A 276 20.88 -13.49 6.59
C PHE A 276 19.42 -13.39 6.14
N ALA A 277 18.48 -13.71 7.03
CA ALA A 277 17.07 -13.50 6.73
C ALA A 277 16.32 -13.00 7.96
N ALA A 278 15.34 -12.10 7.76
CA ALA A 278 14.63 -11.42 8.82
C ALA A 278 13.16 -11.21 8.49
N GLY A 279 12.31 -11.20 9.52
CA GLY A 279 10.88 -10.93 9.40
C GLY A 279 10.07 -12.16 8.99
N ASP A 280 8.92 -11.91 8.36
CA ASP A 280 7.91 -12.93 8.13
C ASP A 280 8.28 -13.98 7.07
N VAL A 281 9.36 -13.76 6.35
CA VAL A 281 9.94 -14.75 5.42
C VAL A 281 10.58 -15.93 6.17
N CYS A 282 10.90 -15.77 7.47
CA CYS A 282 11.53 -16.78 8.31
C CYS A 282 10.50 -17.64 9.06
N ILE A 283 10.97 -18.79 9.58
CA ILE A 283 10.20 -19.61 10.52
C ILE A 283 10.03 -18.81 11.82
N LYS A 284 8.79 -18.56 12.22
CA LYS A 284 8.44 -17.91 13.50
C LYS A 284 7.00 -18.21 13.93
N THR A 285 6.78 -18.14 15.23
CA THR A 285 5.46 -18.35 15.82
C THR A 285 4.57 -17.12 15.78
N LEU A 286 5.17 -15.93 15.90
CA LEU A 286 4.46 -14.65 15.93
C LEU A 286 4.94 -13.76 14.78
N ARG A 287 4.00 -13.35 13.92
CA ARG A 287 4.20 -12.42 12.80
C ARG A 287 3.57 -11.08 13.14
N GLN A 288 4.38 -10.17 13.65
CA GLN A 288 4.00 -8.81 14.05
C GLN A 288 5.12 -7.83 13.68
N VAL A 289 4.80 -6.56 13.61
CA VAL A 289 5.78 -5.50 13.30
C VAL A 289 6.96 -5.57 14.27
N VAL A 290 6.70 -5.68 15.56
CA VAL A 290 7.74 -5.71 16.60
C VAL A 290 8.68 -6.90 16.45
N THR A 291 8.18 -8.09 16.08
CA THR A 291 9.04 -9.27 15.86
C THR A 291 9.82 -9.19 14.55
N ALA A 292 9.28 -8.54 13.53
CA ALA A 292 9.98 -8.27 12.28
C ALA A 292 11.13 -7.27 12.51
N VAL A 293 10.87 -6.19 13.26
CA VAL A 293 11.89 -5.19 13.65
C VAL A 293 13.01 -5.84 14.47
N SER A 294 12.66 -6.68 15.45
CA SER A 294 13.63 -7.44 16.24
C SER A 294 14.54 -8.32 15.36
N ASP A 295 13.95 -9.07 14.44
CA ASP A 295 14.73 -9.92 13.53
C ASP A 295 15.68 -9.10 12.66
N GLY A 296 15.21 -7.95 12.13
CA GLY A 296 16.05 -7.06 11.33
C GLY A 296 17.25 -6.52 12.10
N ALA A 297 17.04 -6.14 13.36
CA ALA A 297 18.12 -5.67 14.22
C ALA A 297 19.17 -6.76 14.50
N VAL A 298 18.72 -7.98 14.80
CA VAL A 298 19.62 -9.13 15.05
C VAL A 298 20.41 -9.48 13.79
N ALA A 299 19.73 -9.60 12.64
CA ALA A 299 20.37 -9.87 11.36
C ALA A 299 21.43 -8.82 10.98
N ALA A 300 21.11 -7.54 11.25
CA ALA A 300 22.02 -6.43 10.96
C ALA A 300 23.32 -6.50 11.75
N VAL A 301 23.24 -6.81 13.06
CA VAL A 301 24.42 -6.91 13.91
C VAL A 301 25.31 -8.09 13.47
N ALA A 302 24.71 -9.21 13.09
CA ALA A 302 25.47 -10.36 12.58
C ALA A 302 26.08 -10.07 11.20
N ALA A 303 25.32 -9.40 10.31
CA ALA A 303 25.80 -8.98 8.99
C ALA A 303 26.97 -7.98 9.09
N GLU A 304 26.88 -7.00 10.01
CA GLU A 304 27.96 -6.03 10.27
C GLU A 304 29.26 -6.74 10.65
N ARG A 305 29.21 -7.67 11.62
CA ARG A 305 30.40 -8.46 12.02
C ARG A 305 30.99 -9.24 10.86
N HIS A 306 30.14 -9.82 10.02
CA HIS A 306 30.58 -10.54 8.83
C HIS A 306 31.26 -9.63 7.81
N ALA A 307 30.66 -8.47 7.52
CA ALA A 307 31.22 -7.47 6.61
C ALA A 307 32.58 -6.94 7.13
N ALA A 308 32.69 -6.61 8.42
CA ALA A 308 33.92 -6.16 9.05
C ALA A 308 35.06 -7.21 8.91
N ALA A 309 34.75 -8.48 9.18
CA ALA A 309 35.72 -9.59 9.01
C ALA A 309 36.14 -9.74 7.54
N LEU A 310 35.26 -9.49 6.56
CA LEU A 310 35.61 -9.48 5.14
C LEU A 310 36.48 -8.30 4.76
N HIS A 311 36.21 -7.10 5.25
CA HIS A 311 37.08 -5.93 5.06
C HIS A 311 38.51 -6.22 5.52
N ASP A 312 38.68 -6.74 6.74
CA ASP A 312 39.97 -7.05 7.30
C ASP A 312 40.72 -8.12 6.47
N ARG A 313 40.03 -9.19 6.08
CA ARG A 313 40.62 -10.32 5.35
C ARG A 313 40.97 -9.96 3.91
N LEU A 314 40.10 -9.25 3.21
CA LEU A 314 40.27 -8.86 1.82
C LEU A 314 41.02 -7.55 1.67
N LYS A 315 41.36 -6.88 2.80
CA LYS A 315 42.02 -5.57 2.87
C LYS A 315 41.27 -4.51 2.05
N LEU A 316 39.95 -4.51 2.15
CA LEU A 316 39.10 -3.55 1.48
C LEU A 316 39.10 -2.23 2.27
N GLU A 317 39.18 -1.11 1.54
CA GLU A 317 38.93 0.20 2.13
C GLU A 317 37.46 0.36 2.50
N ALA A 318 37.16 1.27 3.46
CA ALA A 318 35.79 1.59 3.84
C ALA A 318 35.04 2.18 2.63
N PHE A 319 33.86 1.68 2.34
CA PHE A 319 33.06 2.17 1.22
C PHE A 319 32.51 3.57 1.50
N ALA A 320 32.52 4.42 0.50
CA ALA A 320 31.92 5.76 0.58
C ALA A 320 30.40 5.64 0.88
N ARG A 321 29.94 6.39 1.87
CA ARG A 321 28.56 6.37 2.35
C ARG A 321 27.88 7.70 2.08
N ALA A 322 26.54 7.68 2.01
CA ALA A 322 25.75 8.90 2.05
C ALA A 322 26.01 9.67 3.38
N GLU A 323 25.98 10.98 3.31
CA GLU A 323 26.13 11.83 4.51
C GLU A 323 24.98 11.59 5.49
N VAL A 324 25.31 11.60 6.78
CA VAL A 324 24.33 11.49 7.86
C VAL A 324 23.67 12.85 8.03
N ASP A 325 22.38 12.93 7.75
CA ASP A 325 21.58 14.13 7.98
C ASP A 325 20.87 14.07 9.35
N ALA A 326 21.61 14.46 10.38
CA ALA A 326 21.10 14.44 11.75
C ALA A 326 19.87 15.38 11.95
N SER A 327 19.69 16.40 11.12
CA SER A 327 18.56 17.32 11.20
C SER A 327 17.20 16.61 10.95
N ARG A 328 17.20 15.53 10.19
CA ARG A 328 16.01 14.70 9.94
C ARG A 328 15.47 13.99 11.20
N PHE A 329 16.26 13.85 12.25
CA PHE A 329 15.80 13.31 13.54
C PHE A 329 15.17 14.38 14.44
N GLU A 330 15.60 15.64 14.32
CA GLU A 330 15.18 16.73 15.19
C GLU A 330 13.91 17.43 14.71
N GLN A 331 13.72 17.53 13.40
CA GLN A 331 12.61 18.27 12.81
C GLN A 331 11.23 17.69 13.15
N ARG A 332 11.11 16.38 13.38
CA ARG A 332 9.84 15.75 13.76
C ARG A 332 9.46 15.86 15.23
N LYS A 333 10.45 16.05 16.11
CA LYS A 333 10.18 16.27 17.55
C LYS A 333 9.53 17.64 17.80
N SER A 334 9.93 18.65 17.03
CA SER A 334 9.36 19.99 17.12
C SER A 334 7.97 20.11 16.50
N SER A 335 7.62 19.31 15.50
CA SER A 335 6.26 19.30 14.91
C SER A 335 5.26 18.60 15.83
N ILE A 336 5.60 17.46 16.43
CA ILE A 336 4.71 16.73 17.36
C ILE A 336 4.49 17.53 18.65
N GLU A 337 5.53 18.20 19.18
CA GLU A 337 5.41 19.05 20.37
C GLU A 337 4.68 20.37 20.09
N LYS A 338 4.76 20.91 18.86
CA LYS A 338 3.98 22.09 18.42
C LYS A 338 2.52 21.77 18.14
N GLU A 339 2.21 20.65 17.49
CA GLU A 339 0.83 20.21 17.27
C GLU A 339 0.07 19.89 18.56
N ALA A 340 0.79 19.52 19.64
CA ALA A 340 0.20 19.29 20.95
C ALA A 340 -0.02 20.59 21.76
N ALA A 341 0.64 21.71 21.41
CA ALA A 341 0.63 22.95 22.15
C ALA A 341 -0.22 24.07 21.53
N GLU A 342 -0.52 24.00 20.24
CA GLU A 342 -1.28 25.02 19.51
C GLU A 342 -2.65 24.45 19.12
N GLY A 343 -3.70 24.86 19.81
CA GLY A 343 -5.08 24.57 19.46
C GLY A 343 -5.44 25.17 18.09
N HIS A 344 -5.95 24.33 17.21
CA HIS A 344 -6.71 24.64 16.00
C HIS A 344 -6.25 25.83 15.12
N GLU A 345 -5.14 25.66 14.39
CA GLU A 345 -4.98 26.19 13.06
C GLU A 345 -4.68 25.04 12.12
N THR A 346 -5.56 24.78 11.17
CA THR A 346 -5.44 23.73 10.16
C THR A 346 -4.39 24.14 9.13
N ASN A 347 -3.11 23.84 9.38
CA ASN A 347 -2.08 23.95 8.35
C ASN A 347 -2.12 22.66 7.49
N PHE A 348 -2.65 22.76 6.27
CA PHE A 348 -2.71 21.66 5.30
C PHE A 348 -1.32 21.30 4.73
N ILE A 349 -0.36 22.25 4.71
CA ILE A 349 0.92 22.11 4.03
C ILE A 349 2.08 22.46 4.97
N SER A 350 2.86 21.46 5.38
CA SER A 350 4.04 21.67 6.24
C SER A 350 5.17 22.43 5.54
N ALA A 351 6.09 23.02 6.32
CA ALA A 351 7.23 23.75 5.78
C ALA A 351 8.14 22.88 4.88
N GLU A 352 8.28 21.58 5.23
CA GLU A 352 9.04 20.64 4.44
C GLU A 352 8.38 20.34 3.08
N ILE A 353 7.06 20.18 3.08
CA ILE A 353 6.28 20.00 1.85
C ILE A 353 6.40 21.25 0.98
N ARG A 354 6.34 22.45 1.56
CA ARG A 354 6.53 23.72 0.82
C ARG A 354 7.88 23.77 0.10
N ALA A 355 8.97 23.36 0.77
CA ALA A 355 10.30 23.32 0.16
C ALA A 355 10.42 22.29 -0.98
N GLN A 356 9.76 21.13 -0.85
CA GLN A 356 9.71 20.12 -1.90
C GLN A 356 8.88 20.57 -3.11
N LEU A 357 7.76 21.25 -2.86
CA LEU A 357 6.89 21.78 -3.90
C LEU A 357 7.59 22.81 -4.78
N GLN A 358 8.46 23.65 -4.21
CA GLN A 358 9.21 24.64 -4.98
C GLN A 358 10.01 23.97 -6.12
N ALA A 359 10.68 22.84 -5.83
CA ALA A 359 11.44 22.10 -6.85
C ALA A 359 10.54 21.50 -7.96
N VAL A 360 9.26 21.29 -7.70
CA VAL A 360 8.27 20.86 -8.69
C VAL A 360 7.77 22.07 -9.50
N PHE A 361 7.44 23.17 -8.82
CA PHE A 361 7.00 24.40 -9.48
C PHE A 361 8.06 25.00 -10.40
N ASP A 362 9.33 24.88 -10.06
CA ASP A 362 10.45 25.33 -10.91
C ASP A 362 10.47 24.62 -12.29
N LYS A 363 9.89 23.40 -12.36
CA LYS A 363 9.80 22.62 -13.60
C LYS A 363 8.56 22.92 -14.44
N PHE A 364 7.63 23.77 -13.95
CA PHE A 364 6.45 24.12 -14.73
C PHE A 364 6.87 25.00 -15.93
N GLU A 365 6.43 24.63 -17.11
CA GLU A 365 6.68 25.32 -18.38
C GLU A 365 5.62 26.39 -18.67
N SER A 366 4.44 26.25 -18.05
CA SER A 366 3.32 27.17 -18.17
C SER A 366 2.65 27.41 -16.81
N SER A 367 1.72 28.34 -16.74
CA SER A 367 0.83 28.48 -15.58
C SER A 367 -0.33 27.50 -15.66
N VAL A 368 -0.89 27.15 -14.51
CA VAL A 368 -2.13 26.41 -14.38
C VAL A 368 -3.14 27.24 -13.59
N LYS A 369 -4.41 27.24 -14.03
CA LYS A 369 -5.48 27.86 -13.30
C LYS A 369 -6.33 26.77 -12.62
N ILE A 370 -6.52 26.89 -11.32
CA ILE A 370 -7.43 26.04 -10.55
C ILE A 370 -8.75 26.78 -10.35
N VAL A 371 -9.86 26.14 -10.66
CA VAL A 371 -11.20 26.68 -10.38
C VAL A 371 -11.86 25.79 -9.33
N GLY A 372 -12.18 26.37 -8.18
CA GLY A 372 -12.95 25.71 -7.13
C GLY A 372 -14.44 25.88 -7.38
N HIS A 373 -15.18 24.78 -7.46
CA HIS A 373 -16.64 24.74 -7.55
C HIS A 373 -17.19 24.33 -6.19
N TYR A 374 -17.91 25.22 -5.51
CA TYR A 374 -18.28 25.06 -4.11
C TYR A 374 -19.77 25.14 -3.85
N ASP A 375 -20.16 24.53 -2.74
CA ASP A 375 -21.44 24.65 -2.05
C ASP A 375 -21.19 24.95 -0.55
N ASP A 376 -22.24 24.83 0.29
CA ASP A 376 -22.11 25.03 1.75
C ASP A 376 -21.66 23.77 2.51
N GLY A 377 -21.27 22.70 1.83
CA GLY A 377 -20.90 21.41 2.42
C GLY A 377 -19.53 21.37 3.09
N ASP A 378 -19.24 20.24 3.75
CA ASP A 378 -18.00 20.02 4.48
C ASP A 378 -16.79 19.98 3.53
N LEU A 379 -16.92 19.30 2.39
CA LEU A 379 -15.85 19.22 1.40
C LEU A 379 -15.46 20.60 0.87
N SER A 380 -16.46 21.46 0.58
CA SER A 380 -16.22 22.82 0.11
C SER A 380 -15.45 23.66 1.14
N ARG A 381 -15.78 23.53 2.43
CA ARG A 381 -15.05 24.25 3.49
C ARG A 381 -13.60 23.80 3.63
N GLU A 382 -13.38 22.49 3.59
CA GLU A 382 -12.03 21.93 3.69
C GLU A 382 -11.19 22.24 2.44
N LEU A 383 -11.78 22.18 1.23
CA LEU A 383 -11.10 22.54 -0.03
C LEU A 383 -10.71 24.03 -0.07
N ARG A 384 -11.60 24.95 0.35
CA ARG A 384 -11.27 26.38 0.44
C ARG A 384 -10.05 26.58 1.35
N GLY A 385 -10.06 26.02 2.57
CA GLY A 385 -8.93 26.11 3.49
C GLY A 385 -7.62 25.56 2.91
N PHE A 386 -7.68 24.45 2.21
CA PHE A 386 -6.51 23.90 1.50
C PHE A 386 -6.03 24.84 0.37
N MET A 387 -6.93 25.34 -0.46
CA MET A 387 -6.58 26.17 -1.61
C MET A 387 -6.09 27.56 -1.20
N ASP A 388 -6.60 28.15 -0.13
CA ASP A 388 -6.10 29.41 0.45
C ASP A 388 -4.62 29.30 0.82
N GLU A 389 -4.21 28.15 1.34
CA GLU A 389 -2.81 27.89 1.68
C GLU A 389 -1.97 27.52 0.45
N PHE A 390 -2.50 26.71 -0.47
CA PHE A 390 -1.78 26.17 -1.61
C PHE A 390 -1.52 27.22 -2.71
N ALA A 391 -2.51 28.03 -3.05
CA ALA A 391 -2.41 28.99 -4.15
C ALA A 391 -1.34 30.08 -3.91
N GLY A 392 -1.04 30.37 -2.64
CA GLY A 392 0.01 31.32 -2.27
C GLY A 392 1.45 30.81 -2.40
N LEU A 393 1.67 29.54 -2.77
CA LEU A 393 3.02 28.93 -2.79
C LEU A 393 3.82 29.26 -4.05
N THR A 394 3.17 29.65 -5.14
CA THR A 394 3.83 29.96 -6.42
C THR A 394 2.96 30.88 -7.27
N ASP A 395 3.59 31.73 -8.08
CA ASP A 395 2.92 32.58 -9.07
C ASP A 395 2.47 31.83 -10.34
N LYS A 396 2.92 30.57 -10.49
CA LYS A 396 2.52 29.70 -11.61
C LYS A 396 1.17 29.02 -11.42
N VAL A 397 0.59 29.08 -10.22
CA VAL A 397 -0.75 28.57 -9.91
C VAL A 397 -1.67 29.76 -9.62
N THR A 398 -2.75 29.91 -10.39
CA THR A 398 -3.80 30.90 -10.12
C THR A 398 -5.05 30.17 -9.64
N TYR A 399 -5.80 30.80 -8.72
CA TYR A 399 -6.99 30.20 -8.14
C TYR A 399 -8.20 31.12 -8.26
N GLU A 400 -9.34 30.56 -8.62
CA GLU A 400 -10.63 31.25 -8.74
C GLU A 400 -11.71 30.41 -8.04
N GLU A 401 -12.56 31.06 -7.24
CA GLU A 401 -13.71 30.41 -6.59
C GLU A 401 -15.00 30.67 -7.35
N ARG A 402 -15.88 29.67 -7.37
CA ARG A 402 -17.26 29.74 -7.89
C ARG A 402 -18.21 28.99 -6.97
N ASP A 403 -19.34 29.63 -6.68
CA ASP A 403 -20.41 29.01 -5.89
C ASP A 403 -21.42 28.35 -6.85
N ASP A 404 -20.96 27.36 -7.62
CA ASP A 404 -21.70 26.69 -8.68
C ASP A 404 -21.54 25.17 -8.72
N ALA A 405 -21.26 24.56 -7.57
CA ALA A 405 -20.89 23.12 -7.45
C ALA A 405 -21.94 22.13 -8.01
N ASN A 406 -23.14 22.55 -8.34
CA ASN A 406 -24.21 21.75 -8.98
C ASN A 406 -24.27 20.27 -8.55
N GLY A 407 -24.04 19.99 -7.25
CA GLY A 407 -24.14 18.68 -6.63
C GLY A 407 -22.83 17.88 -6.49
N ALA A 408 -21.69 18.41 -6.95
CA ALA A 408 -20.37 17.78 -6.72
C ALA A 408 -19.28 18.84 -6.54
N PRO A 409 -19.05 19.35 -5.32
CA PRO A 409 -17.98 20.30 -5.06
C PRO A 409 -16.61 19.69 -5.38
N GLY A 410 -15.69 20.52 -5.88
CA GLY A 410 -14.37 20.04 -6.29
C GLY A 410 -13.52 21.15 -6.90
N ILE A 411 -12.34 20.79 -7.33
CA ILE A 411 -11.36 21.68 -7.98
C ILE A 411 -11.04 21.17 -9.39
N GLU A 412 -11.24 22.04 -10.38
CA GLU A 412 -10.94 21.77 -11.80
C GLU A 412 -9.62 22.40 -12.19
N PHE A 413 -8.82 21.70 -12.99
CA PHE A 413 -7.57 22.22 -13.55
C PHE A 413 -7.77 22.72 -14.98
N LEU A 414 -7.42 23.98 -15.22
CA LEU A 414 -7.43 24.59 -16.53
C LEU A 414 -5.99 24.88 -16.98
N ARG A 415 -5.72 24.71 -18.27
CA ARG A 415 -4.45 25.08 -18.88
C ARG A 415 -4.26 26.60 -18.90
N ALA A 416 -3.07 27.06 -19.22
CA ALA A 416 -2.73 28.49 -19.26
C ALA A 416 -3.61 29.31 -20.20
N ASP A 417 -4.14 28.71 -21.26
CA ASP A 417 -5.07 29.33 -22.22
C ASP A 417 -6.54 29.30 -21.74
N GLY A 418 -6.81 28.76 -20.56
CA GLY A 418 -8.13 28.63 -19.98
C GLY A 418 -8.93 27.41 -20.46
N THR A 419 -8.35 26.55 -21.28
CA THR A 419 -9.04 25.31 -21.70
C THR A 419 -9.01 24.27 -20.57
N PRO A 420 -10.08 23.45 -20.41
CA PRO A 420 -10.09 22.36 -19.42
C PRO A 420 -8.97 21.34 -19.67
N SER A 421 -8.31 20.90 -18.61
CA SER A 421 -7.33 19.83 -18.69
C SER A 421 -7.96 18.43 -18.75
N GLY A 422 -9.27 18.35 -18.48
CA GLY A 422 -9.98 17.10 -18.32
C GLY A 422 -9.88 16.49 -16.91
N ILE A 423 -9.28 17.18 -15.94
CA ILE A 423 -9.07 16.67 -14.58
C ILE A 423 -9.90 17.49 -13.58
N THR A 424 -10.70 16.80 -12.76
CA THR A 424 -11.40 17.39 -11.61
C THR A 424 -11.17 16.54 -10.36
N PHE A 425 -10.91 17.20 -9.24
CA PHE A 425 -10.64 16.55 -7.95
C PHE A 425 -11.79 16.89 -6.97
N HIS A 426 -12.59 15.89 -6.63
CA HIS A 426 -13.68 15.96 -5.65
C HIS A 426 -13.21 15.38 -4.31
N ALA A 427 -12.10 15.89 -3.83
CA ALA A 427 -11.45 15.47 -2.59
C ALA A 427 -10.51 16.56 -2.08
N VAL A 428 -10.27 16.61 -0.78
CA VAL A 428 -9.20 17.43 -0.23
C VAL A 428 -7.87 16.78 -0.55
N PRO A 429 -6.92 17.45 -1.24
CA PRO A 429 -5.60 16.89 -1.53
C PRO A 429 -4.83 16.61 -0.23
N GLY A 430 -4.77 15.35 0.18
CA GLY A 430 -4.13 14.95 1.43
C GLY A 430 -3.81 13.45 1.44
N GLY A 431 -3.20 12.96 2.53
CA GLY A 431 -2.86 11.57 2.67
C GLY A 431 -2.04 11.05 1.48
N HIS A 432 -2.45 9.89 0.95
CA HIS A 432 -1.79 9.29 -0.21
C HIS A 432 -2.04 10.02 -1.52
N GLU A 433 -3.13 10.79 -1.62
CA GLU A 433 -3.53 11.49 -2.85
C GLU A 433 -2.92 12.89 -2.99
N PHE A 434 -2.20 13.38 -2.00
CA PHE A 434 -1.47 14.64 -2.13
C PHE A 434 -0.48 14.61 -3.30
N ASN A 435 0.26 13.50 -3.44
CA ASN A 435 1.18 13.32 -4.56
C ASN A 435 0.46 13.23 -5.91
N SER A 436 -0.71 12.61 -5.98
CA SER A 436 -1.52 12.52 -7.20
C SER A 436 -2.00 13.90 -7.64
N PHE A 437 -2.38 14.75 -6.68
CA PHE A 437 -2.74 16.15 -6.95
C PHE A 437 -1.54 16.94 -7.51
N ILE A 438 -0.35 16.81 -6.93
CA ILE A 438 0.86 17.49 -7.42
C ILE A 438 1.28 16.98 -8.80
N LEU A 439 1.16 15.65 -9.05
CA LEU A 439 1.41 15.07 -10.35
C LEU A 439 0.42 15.55 -11.42
N ALA A 440 -0.85 15.77 -11.07
CA ALA A 440 -1.83 16.34 -11.97
C ALA A 440 -1.40 17.75 -12.42
N LEU A 441 -0.98 18.62 -11.49
CA LEU A 441 -0.45 19.94 -11.81
C LEU A 441 0.80 19.87 -12.70
N TYR A 442 1.73 18.97 -12.38
CA TYR A 442 2.94 18.75 -13.16
C TYR A 442 2.64 18.25 -14.58
N ASN A 443 1.61 17.42 -14.74
CA ASN A 443 1.18 16.94 -16.06
C ASN A 443 0.46 18.00 -16.88
N VAL A 444 -0.19 18.99 -16.24
CA VAL A 444 -0.92 20.07 -16.92
C VAL A 444 -0.03 21.27 -17.25
N ALA A 445 0.88 21.65 -16.35
CA ALA A 445 1.69 22.88 -16.43
C ALA A 445 3.18 22.65 -16.74
N GLY A 446 3.68 21.43 -16.53
CA GLY A 446 5.08 21.04 -16.75
C GLY A 446 5.27 20.16 -17.98
N PRO A 447 6.44 19.52 -18.11
CA PRO A 447 6.73 18.58 -19.22
C PRO A 447 5.91 17.28 -19.10
N GLY A 448 5.19 17.08 -18.01
CA GLY A 448 4.48 15.86 -17.71
C GLY A 448 5.40 14.71 -17.29
N GLN A 449 4.79 13.64 -16.77
CA GLN A 449 5.51 12.41 -16.46
C GLN A 449 5.97 11.74 -17.76
N GLU A 450 7.22 11.29 -17.80
CA GLU A 450 7.78 10.58 -18.94
C GLU A 450 6.99 9.29 -19.23
N LEU A 451 6.59 9.09 -20.47
CA LEU A 451 5.84 7.93 -20.94
C LEU A 451 6.69 7.10 -21.88
N ARG A 452 6.51 5.78 -21.83
CA ARG A 452 7.12 4.88 -22.80
C ARG A 452 6.48 5.09 -24.18
N PRO A 453 7.25 4.96 -25.28
CA PRO A 453 6.71 5.11 -26.63
C PRO A 453 5.49 4.22 -26.91
N GLU A 454 5.48 3.01 -26.34
CA GLU A 454 4.38 2.06 -26.47
C GLU A 454 3.11 2.56 -25.78
N THR A 455 3.24 3.20 -24.62
CA THR A 455 2.14 3.82 -23.88
C THR A 455 1.55 4.99 -24.66
N CYS A 456 2.41 5.86 -25.23
CA CYS A 456 1.96 6.97 -26.07
C CYS A 456 1.17 6.46 -27.29
N ALA A 457 1.69 5.44 -27.99
CA ALA A 457 1.01 4.84 -29.14
C ALA A 457 -0.34 4.21 -28.81
N LYS A 458 -0.52 3.71 -27.58
CA LYS A 458 -1.83 3.24 -27.09
C LYS A 458 -2.78 4.42 -26.83
N MET A 459 -2.30 5.46 -26.19
CA MET A 459 -3.12 6.64 -25.88
C MET A 459 -3.62 7.34 -27.16
N GLU A 460 -2.82 7.38 -28.23
CA GLU A 460 -3.24 7.89 -29.55
C GLU A 460 -4.39 7.08 -30.19
N GLN A 461 -4.60 5.85 -29.75
CA GLN A 461 -5.69 5.00 -30.25
C GLN A 461 -7.02 5.24 -29.49
N ILE A 462 -7.02 6.03 -28.43
CA ILE A 462 -8.25 6.43 -27.72
C ILE A 462 -9.01 7.39 -28.62
N SER A 463 -10.03 6.89 -29.31
CA SER A 463 -10.77 7.62 -30.36
C SER A 463 -12.19 8.02 -29.97
N ALA A 464 -12.67 7.53 -28.83
CA ALA A 464 -14.01 7.84 -28.33
C ALA A 464 -13.93 8.67 -27.04
N PRO A 465 -14.81 9.69 -26.87
CA PRO A 465 -14.89 10.44 -25.63
C PRO A 465 -15.13 9.51 -24.43
N ALA A 466 -14.28 9.60 -23.42
CA ALA A 466 -14.35 8.78 -22.23
C ALA A 466 -14.46 9.63 -20.95
N TYR A 467 -15.50 9.38 -20.18
CA TYR A 467 -15.68 9.94 -18.85
C TYR A 467 -15.32 8.90 -17.79
N VAL A 468 -14.20 9.12 -17.12
CA VAL A 468 -13.63 8.21 -16.14
C VAL A 468 -13.84 8.78 -14.74
N LYS A 469 -14.53 8.04 -13.89
CA LYS A 469 -14.60 8.34 -12.45
C LYS A 469 -13.69 7.40 -11.70
N VAL A 470 -12.91 7.94 -10.77
CA VAL A 470 -12.13 7.12 -9.83
C VAL A 470 -12.64 7.37 -8.43
N LEU A 471 -13.22 6.35 -7.83
CA LEU A 471 -13.60 6.39 -6.43
C LEU A 471 -12.42 5.91 -5.59
N MET A 472 -11.99 6.75 -4.67
CA MET A 472 -10.78 6.53 -3.86
C MET A 472 -11.03 6.88 -2.39
N SER A 473 -10.08 6.58 -1.54
CA SER A 473 -10.00 7.05 -0.15
C SER A 473 -8.59 7.54 0.14
N LEU A 474 -8.46 8.61 0.90
CA LEU A 474 -7.14 9.18 1.27
C LEU A 474 -6.25 8.21 2.04
N SER A 475 -6.83 7.20 2.70
CA SER A 475 -6.11 6.13 3.38
C SER A 475 -5.75 4.93 2.49
N CYS A 476 -6.20 4.90 1.25
CA CYS A 476 -5.97 3.79 0.33
C CYS A 476 -4.59 3.87 -0.33
N THR A 477 -3.76 2.87 -0.11
CA THR A 477 -2.38 2.82 -0.66
C THR A 477 -2.30 2.46 -2.14
N MET A 478 -3.36 1.86 -2.70
CA MET A 478 -3.44 1.46 -4.12
C MET A 478 -4.12 2.50 -5.01
N CYS A 479 -4.82 3.47 -4.41
CA CYS A 479 -5.56 4.50 -5.12
C CYS A 479 -4.66 5.43 -5.95
N PRO A 480 -3.51 5.92 -5.44
CA PRO A 480 -2.66 6.85 -6.17
C PRO A 480 -2.19 6.36 -7.54
N ASP A 481 -1.96 5.06 -7.69
CA ASP A 481 -1.52 4.49 -8.97
C ASP A 481 -2.59 4.64 -10.06
N VAL A 482 -3.86 4.35 -9.71
CA VAL A 482 -4.99 4.47 -10.63
C VAL A 482 -5.32 5.94 -10.89
N VAL A 483 -5.31 6.76 -9.85
CA VAL A 483 -5.57 8.21 -9.95
C VAL A 483 -4.53 8.87 -10.86
N ALA A 484 -3.24 8.65 -10.62
CA ALA A 484 -2.17 9.21 -11.44
C ALA A 484 -2.23 8.72 -12.90
N ALA A 485 -2.55 7.44 -13.13
CA ALA A 485 -2.69 6.89 -14.47
C ALA A 485 -3.82 7.55 -15.26
N VAL A 486 -5.00 7.67 -14.66
CA VAL A 486 -6.17 8.28 -15.30
C VAL A 486 -5.95 9.78 -15.55
N GLN A 487 -5.38 10.50 -14.57
CA GLN A 487 -5.06 11.92 -14.70
C GLN A 487 -4.00 12.18 -15.77
N ARG A 488 -2.98 11.31 -15.88
CA ARG A 488 -1.95 11.45 -16.90
C ARG A 488 -2.53 11.29 -18.31
N ILE A 489 -3.46 10.34 -18.50
CA ILE A 489 -4.16 10.17 -19.78
C ILE A 489 -5.05 11.36 -20.07
N ALA A 490 -5.83 11.86 -19.11
CA ALA A 490 -6.72 13.02 -19.29
C ALA A 490 -5.92 14.31 -19.62
N ALA A 491 -4.73 14.48 -19.03
CA ALA A 491 -3.87 15.62 -19.35
C ALA A 491 -3.38 15.64 -20.80
N GLU A 492 -3.22 14.48 -21.45
CA GLU A 492 -2.76 14.36 -22.86
C GLU A 492 -3.91 14.21 -23.85
N CYS A 493 -4.94 13.45 -23.49
CA CYS A 493 -6.06 13.12 -24.39
C CYS A 493 -7.25 14.02 -24.12
N THR A 494 -7.53 14.97 -24.99
CA THR A 494 -8.62 15.95 -24.84
C THR A 494 -10.02 15.31 -24.79
N ASP A 495 -10.16 14.10 -25.31
CA ASP A 495 -11.40 13.32 -25.28
C ASP A 495 -11.59 12.51 -23.99
N VAL A 496 -10.62 12.55 -23.06
CA VAL A 496 -10.70 11.86 -21.77
C VAL A 496 -10.92 12.86 -20.64
N ARG A 497 -11.93 12.60 -19.82
CA ARG A 497 -12.20 13.35 -18.59
C ARG A 497 -12.05 12.44 -17.38
N ALA A 498 -11.33 12.91 -16.37
CA ALA A 498 -11.00 12.23 -15.12
C ALA A 498 -11.57 12.98 -13.93
N ASP A 499 -12.58 12.42 -13.27
CA ASP A 499 -13.14 12.94 -12.03
C ASP A 499 -12.77 12.01 -10.87
N ILE A 500 -12.10 12.54 -9.85
CA ILE A 500 -11.57 11.79 -8.71
C ILE A 500 -12.41 12.09 -7.48
N TYR A 501 -13.07 11.08 -6.91
CA TYR A 501 -13.99 11.21 -5.79
C TYR A 501 -13.49 10.55 -4.53
N ASP A 502 -13.43 11.27 -3.42
CA ASP A 502 -13.27 10.66 -2.08
C ASP A 502 -14.61 10.12 -1.59
N ILE A 503 -14.71 8.80 -1.43
CA ILE A 503 -15.94 8.12 -0.98
C ILE A 503 -16.46 8.59 0.38
N ARG A 504 -15.64 9.27 1.18
CA ARG A 504 -16.03 9.87 2.46
C ARG A 504 -17.07 10.97 2.28
N TYR A 505 -16.95 11.74 1.19
CA TYR A 505 -17.87 12.85 0.89
C TYR A 505 -18.98 12.49 -0.09
N PHE A 506 -18.86 11.36 -0.80
CA PHE A 506 -19.80 10.92 -1.83
C PHE A 506 -20.33 9.50 -1.57
N PRO A 507 -21.00 9.27 -0.41
CA PRO A 507 -21.56 7.96 -0.07
C PRO A 507 -22.60 7.47 -1.09
N GLU A 508 -23.31 8.38 -1.75
CA GLU A 508 -24.29 8.06 -2.79
C GLU A 508 -23.65 7.40 -4.02
N LEU A 509 -22.40 7.74 -4.36
CA LEU A 509 -21.68 7.04 -5.45
C LEU A 509 -21.31 5.61 -5.04
N LYS A 510 -20.96 5.39 -3.75
CA LYS A 510 -20.73 4.06 -3.20
C LYS A 510 -21.98 3.20 -3.31
N GLU A 511 -23.15 3.75 -2.95
CA GLU A 511 -24.44 3.07 -3.05
C GLU A 511 -24.84 2.81 -4.51
N LYS A 512 -24.81 3.85 -5.34
CA LYS A 512 -25.18 3.79 -6.76
C LYS A 512 -24.45 2.70 -7.53
N TYR A 513 -23.15 2.55 -7.29
CA TYR A 513 -22.30 1.58 -7.99
C TYR A 513 -22.05 0.31 -7.18
N SER A 514 -22.67 0.15 -6.00
CA SER A 514 -22.50 -1.00 -5.08
C SER A 514 -21.04 -1.32 -4.80
N ILE A 515 -20.25 -0.27 -4.44
CA ILE A 515 -18.79 -0.40 -4.29
C ILE A 515 -18.44 -0.84 -2.88
N MET A 516 -17.61 -1.88 -2.76
CA MET A 516 -17.14 -2.47 -1.49
C MET A 516 -15.62 -2.40 -1.33
N SER A 517 -14.89 -1.79 -2.24
CA SER A 517 -13.45 -1.54 -2.10
C SER A 517 -12.97 -0.45 -3.06
N VAL A 518 -11.89 0.22 -2.69
CA VAL A 518 -11.21 1.23 -3.51
C VAL A 518 -9.76 0.80 -3.76
N PRO A 519 -9.12 1.23 -4.88
CA PRO A 519 -9.66 2.08 -5.93
C PRO A 519 -10.70 1.37 -6.79
N CYS A 520 -11.72 2.12 -7.18
CA CYS A 520 -12.67 1.70 -8.20
C CYS A 520 -12.69 2.72 -9.34
N MET A 521 -12.24 2.32 -10.51
CA MET A 521 -12.33 3.11 -11.74
C MET A 521 -13.62 2.74 -12.47
N ILE A 522 -14.39 3.75 -12.89
CA ILE A 522 -15.67 3.61 -13.55
C ILE A 522 -15.57 4.25 -14.92
N VAL A 523 -15.91 3.51 -15.97
CA VAL A 523 -15.97 4.01 -17.34
C VAL A 523 -17.30 3.59 -17.94
N GLY A 524 -18.22 4.55 -18.13
CA GLY A 524 -19.63 4.25 -18.43
C GLY A 524 -20.28 3.45 -17.31
N ASP A 525 -20.74 2.22 -17.61
CA ASP A 525 -21.35 1.31 -16.63
C ASP A 525 -20.38 0.23 -16.12
N ASP A 526 -19.13 0.17 -16.64
CA ASP A 526 -18.16 -0.83 -16.25
C ASP A 526 -17.32 -0.39 -15.05
N LEU A 527 -17.11 -1.32 -14.12
CA LEU A 527 -16.39 -1.14 -12.88
C LEU A 527 -15.07 -1.92 -12.91
N PHE A 528 -13.97 -1.25 -12.61
CA PHE A 528 -12.63 -1.82 -12.58
C PHE A 528 -12.00 -1.61 -11.20
N PHE A 529 -11.82 -2.69 -10.44
CA PHE A 529 -11.26 -2.66 -9.10
C PHE A 529 -9.77 -2.94 -9.05
N GLY A 530 -9.14 -2.46 -7.97
CA GLY A 530 -7.74 -2.69 -7.64
C GLY A 530 -6.77 -1.83 -8.44
N LYS A 531 -5.49 -1.96 -8.10
CA LYS A 531 -4.38 -1.22 -8.71
C LYS A 531 -4.35 -1.44 -10.22
N LYS A 532 -4.16 -0.37 -10.98
CA LYS A 532 -3.93 -0.36 -12.43
C LYS A 532 -2.83 0.63 -12.77
N ASN A 533 -1.96 0.22 -13.66
CA ASN A 533 -0.97 1.12 -14.26
C ASN A 533 -1.53 1.83 -15.49
N ILE A 534 -0.78 2.78 -16.03
CA ILE A 534 -1.23 3.61 -17.15
C ILE A 534 -1.50 2.80 -18.43
N ASP A 535 -0.74 1.73 -18.68
CA ASP A 535 -0.97 0.87 -19.86
C ASP A 535 -2.27 0.10 -19.75
N GLU A 536 -2.59 -0.41 -18.55
CA GLU A 536 -3.84 -1.13 -18.28
C GLU A 536 -5.06 -0.20 -18.39
N VAL A 537 -4.92 1.06 -17.95
CA VAL A 537 -5.98 2.06 -18.10
C VAL A 537 -6.15 2.42 -19.57
N ALA A 538 -5.06 2.64 -20.31
CA ALA A 538 -5.11 2.94 -21.74
C ALA A 538 -5.76 1.78 -22.53
N ASP A 539 -5.38 0.53 -22.25
CA ASP A 539 -5.99 -0.65 -22.88
C ASP A 539 -7.51 -0.74 -22.64
N ILE A 540 -7.98 -0.36 -21.43
CA ILE A 540 -9.41 -0.31 -21.10
C ILE A 540 -10.12 0.75 -21.94
N LEU A 541 -9.52 1.93 -22.11
CA LEU A 541 -10.12 3.03 -22.85
C LEU A 541 -10.13 2.79 -24.35
N VAL A 542 -9.06 2.22 -24.91
CA VAL A 542 -8.97 1.84 -26.34
C VAL A 542 -10.02 0.78 -26.72
N ASN A 543 -10.21 -0.24 -25.88
CA ASN A 543 -11.15 -1.33 -26.17
C ASN A 543 -12.63 -0.92 -26.08
N ARG A 544 -12.94 0.35 -25.80
CA ARG A 544 -14.30 0.92 -25.74
C ARG A 544 -14.65 1.82 -26.92
N GLY A 545 -13.68 2.20 -27.72
CA GLY A 545 -13.86 2.89 -29.01
C GLY A 545 -14.13 1.89 -30.12
#